data_c0b1f58708643b308ae47951964d532d
#
_entry.id   c0b1f58708643b308ae47951964d532d
#
_cell.length_a   1.000
_cell.length_b   1.000
_cell.length_c   1.000
_cell.angle_alpha   90.00
_cell.angle_beta   90.00
_cell.angle_gamma   90.00
#
_symmetry.space_group_name_H-M   'P 1'
#
loop_
_entity.id
_entity.type
_entity.pdbx_description
1 polymer ?
#
loop_
_entity_poly.entity_id
_entity_poly.type
_entity_poly.pdbx_seq_one_letter_code
_entity_poly.pdbx_strand_id
1 'polypeptide(L)'
;MTDHPMPPTPSELEAIIGASGPLARPIALAILDLAAAHMEAGEFVTAAQAYRRVAGFDDAEVTGTAWLGLGEALFRLDHDDEALSAWQAVLRLRETPSTYMAWRNIAAAYVRAGDLRDALNAYREADRRAPAGDKAEIASRLGWLAKETGDTGSARKYFARSRGSGSAILLAYAILGATVITSFYALSNDGTALWLALALDKQALAAGEFYRLVSVTLVHANIVHLLFNMYFLYLIGPVVERAWGAAWFGAFYVLTAAAASTASFLVSPNLSVGASGAVFGLVGVLIAATRVHHPAFDRQGRAIVPQLVTIVAINLVFGFVVAGVDNAAHIGGLVAGLWLGLFVAPGRVRTMRDFWQAGTGGEIAGRSRVIGILGTVLLVGAIAAALIAGGALRLT
;
A
#
# COMPACT_ATOMS: atom_id res chain seq x y z
N MET A 1 -35.51 29.77 -12.91
CA MET A 1 -34.06 29.89 -12.63
C MET A 1 -33.94 30.08 -11.13
N THR A 2 -33.61 29.01 -10.40
CA THR A 2 -33.33 29.07 -8.96
C THR A 2 -31.92 29.60 -8.77
N ASP A 3 -31.82 30.82 -8.26
CA ASP A 3 -30.59 31.47 -7.86
C ASP A 3 -29.97 30.65 -6.72
N HIS A 4 -29.09 29.69 -7.02
CA HIS A 4 -28.24 29.09 -6.01
C HIS A 4 -27.14 30.11 -5.71
N PRO A 5 -27.04 30.62 -4.49
CA PRO A 5 -25.95 31.51 -4.11
C PRO A 5 -24.62 30.80 -4.36
N MET A 6 -23.70 31.47 -5.05
CA MET A 6 -22.37 30.95 -5.27
C MET A 6 -21.70 30.62 -3.91
N PRO A 7 -20.93 29.54 -3.83
CA PRO A 7 -20.18 29.24 -2.62
C PRO A 7 -19.25 30.41 -2.28
N PRO A 8 -19.08 30.75 -0.98
CA PRO A 8 -18.23 31.85 -0.57
C PRO A 8 -16.77 31.60 -0.99
N THR A 9 -16.11 32.67 -1.38
CA THR A 9 -14.67 32.65 -1.72
C THR A 9 -13.82 32.44 -0.46
N PRO A 10 -12.58 31.95 -0.57
CA PRO A 10 -11.67 31.79 0.58
C PRO A 10 -11.53 33.08 1.41
N SER A 11 -11.40 34.24 0.78
CA SER A 11 -11.28 35.53 1.46
C SER A 11 -12.55 35.93 2.23
N GLU A 12 -13.72 35.59 1.72
CA GLU A 12 -14.98 35.80 2.44
C GLU A 12 -15.09 34.86 3.65
N LEU A 13 -14.64 33.62 3.53
CA LEU A 13 -14.57 32.66 4.64
C LEU A 13 -13.61 33.12 5.72
N GLU A 14 -12.44 33.65 5.38
CA GLU A 14 -11.48 34.22 6.33
C GLU A 14 -12.09 35.39 7.12
N ALA A 15 -12.83 36.27 6.45
CA ALA A 15 -13.55 37.35 7.10
C ALA A 15 -14.63 36.82 8.08
N ILE A 16 -15.33 35.76 7.73
CA ILE A 16 -16.35 35.12 8.60
C ILE A 16 -15.69 34.40 9.78
N ILE A 17 -14.50 33.82 9.60
CA ILE A 17 -13.73 33.20 10.70
C ILE A 17 -13.38 34.25 11.78
N GLY A 18 -13.01 35.47 11.38
CA GLY A 18 -12.70 36.57 12.28
C GLY A 18 -13.94 37.25 12.91
N ALA A 19 -15.13 36.98 12.41
CA ALA A 19 -16.38 37.62 12.89
C ALA A 19 -17.08 36.79 13.97
N SER A 20 -17.86 37.48 14.84
CA SER A 20 -18.76 36.83 15.77
C SER A 20 -20.18 36.74 15.17
N GLY A 21 -20.91 35.67 15.49
CA GLY A 21 -22.32 35.51 15.06
C GLY A 21 -22.68 34.07 14.68
N PRO A 22 -23.95 33.76 14.45
CA PRO A 22 -24.39 32.43 14.07
C PRO A 22 -23.87 32.06 12.67
N LEU A 23 -23.55 30.79 12.49
CA LEU A 23 -23.15 30.24 11.21
C LEU A 23 -24.30 29.46 10.59
N ALA A 24 -24.50 29.61 9.30
CA ALA A 24 -25.35 28.68 8.54
C ALA A 24 -24.53 27.39 8.28
N ARG A 25 -25.20 26.23 8.24
CA ARG A 25 -24.54 24.92 8.04
C ARG A 25 -23.66 24.86 6.79
N PRO A 26 -24.04 25.35 5.61
CA PRO A 26 -23.16 25.38 4.45
C PRO A 26 -21.86 26.16 4.67
N ILE A 27 -21.95 27.28 5.40
CA ILE A 27 -20.76 28.08 5.74
C ILE A 27 -19.89 27.36 6.75
N ALA A 28 -20.47 26.72 7.76
CA ALA A 28 -19.70 25.92 8.72
C ALA A 28 -18.92 24.77 8.02
N LEU A 29 -19.55 24.09 7.06
CA LEU A 29 -18.88 23.04 6.26
C LEU A 29 -17.76 23.63 5.38
N ALA A 30 -18.00 24.78 4.72
CA ALA A 30 -16.98 25.45 3.92
C ALA A 30 -15.77 25.90 4.76
N ILE A 31 -16.00 26.36 5.99
CA ILE A 31 -14.91 26.69 6.94
C ILE A 31 -14.15 25.42 7.34
N LEU A 32 -14.79 24.29 7.56
CA LEU A 32 -14.10 23.03 7.84
C LEU A 32 -13.23 22.59 6.68
N ASP A 33 -13.69 22.72 5.43
CA ASP A 33 -12.92 22.41 4.24
C ASP A 33 -11.70 23.34 4.10
N LEU A 34 -11.87 24.63 4.36
CA LEU A 34 -10.77 25.61 4.38
C LEU A 34 -9.76 25.30 5.49
N ALA A 35 -10.24 24.96 6.70
CA ALA A 35 -9.38 24.55 7.81
C ALA A 35 -8.54 23.29 7.47
N ALA A 36 -9.15 22.33 6.80
CA ALA A 36 -8.45 21.14 6.31
C ALA A 36 -7.38 21.49 5.27
N ALA A 37 -7.64 22.44 4.38
CA ALA A 37 -6.66 22.93 3.42
C ALA A 37 -5.45 23.60 4.11
N HIS A 38 -5.69 24.41 5.15
CA HIS A 38 -4.61 24.99 5.97
C HIS A 38 -3.79 23.91 6.71
N MET A 39 -4.45 22.85 7.21
CA MET A 39 -3.74 21.70 7.80
C MET A 39 -2.81 21.03 6.79
N GLU A 40 -3.26 20.84 5.54
CA GLU A 40 -2.45 20.27 4.46
C GLU A 40 -1.28 21.18 4.08
N ALA A 41 -1.47 22.50 4.11
CA ALA A 41 -0.44 23.51 3.86
C ALA A 41 0.58 23.65 5.01
N GLY A 42 0.31 23.04 6.18
CA GLY A 42 1.14 23.19 7.38
C GLY A 42 0.88 24.47 8.16
N GLU A 43 -0.19 25.20 7.85
CA GLU A 43 -0.60 26.46 8.48
C GLU A 43 -1.47 26.21 9.71
N PHE A 44 -0.88 25.53 10.72
CA PHE A 44 -1.62 24.97 11.86
C PHE A 44 -2.30 26.03 12.72
N VAL A 45 -1.74 27.24 12.82
CA VAL A 45 -2.34 28.35 13.57
C VAL A 45 -3.64 28.81 12.92
N THR A 46 -3.61 29.01 11.60
CA THR A 46 -4.80 29.42 10.81
C THR A 46 -5.85 28.33 10.81
N ALA A 47 -5.44 27.07 10.65
CA ALA A 47 -6.34 25.92 10.76
C ALA A 47 -7.03 25.87 12.13
N ALA A 48 -6.28 26.05 13.24
CA ALA A 48 -6.86 26.06 14.59
C ALA A 48 -7.88 27.18 14.79
N GLN A 49 -7.65 28.36 14.24
CA GLN A 49 -8.61 29.47 14.28
C GLN A 49 -9.90 29.13 13.54
N ALA A 50 -9.79 28.56 12.34
CA ALA A 50 -10.91 28.15 11.53
C ALA A 50 -11.74 27.04 12.21
N TYR A 51 -11.10 25.99 12.74
CA TYR A 51 -11.78 24.94 13.50
C TYR A 51 -12.48 25.50 14.76
N ARG A 52 -11.79 26.39 15.51
CA ARG A 52 -12.36 27.01 16.72
C ARG A 52 -13.65 27.80 16.42
N ARG A 53 -13.72 28.43 15.25
CA ARG A 53 -14.91 29.16 14.80
C ARG A 53 -16.15 28.26 14.66
N VAL A 54 -15.97 26.99 14.29
CA VAL A 54 -17.04 26.02 14.05
C VAL A 54 -17.30 25.12 15.28
N ALA A 55 -16.38 25.06 16.23
CA ALA A 55 -16.45 24.15 17.38
C ALA A 55 -17.67 24.33 18.33
N GLY A 56 -18.43 25.40 18.17
CA GLY A 56 -19.69 25.67 18.92
C GLY A 56 -20.96 25.51 18.04
N PHE A 57 -20.87 24.90 16.87
CA PHE A 57 -22.01 24.73 15.97
C PHE A 57 -23.04 23.73 16.53
N ASP A 58 -24.31 23.98 16.32
CA ASP A 58 -25.41 23.13 16.83
C ASP A 58 -25.71 21.92 15.91
N ASP A 59 -24.67 21.13 15.66
CA ASP A 59 -24.76 19.84 14.95
C ASP A 59 -23.59 18.96 15.44
N ALA A 60 -23.87 17.81 16.02
CA ALA A 60 -22.88 16.96 16.65
C ALA A 60 -21.79 16.44 15.69
N GLU A 61 -22.11 16.25 14.42
CA GLU A 61 -21.15 15.77 13.41
C GLU A 61 -20.19 16.90 13.01
N VAL A 62 -20.76 18.08 12.69
CA VAL A 62 -20.00 19.28 12.33
C VAL A 62 -19.12 19.74 13.48
N THR A 63 -19.68 19.85 14.68
CA THR A 63 -18.94 20.23 15.89
C THR A 63 -17.91 19.20 16.29
N GLY A 64 -18.22 17.91 16.17
CA GLY A 64 -17.26 16.81 16.41
C GLY A 64 -16.07 16.85 15.47
N THR A 65 -16.30 17.13 14.19
CA THR A 65 -15.24 17.32 13.19
C THR A 65 -14.40 18.55 13.51
N ALA A 66 -15.02 19.65 13.91
CA ALA A 66 -14.31 20.88 14.30
C ALA A 66 -13.40 20.67 15.52
N TRP A 67 -13.92 20.07 16.59
CA TRP A 67 -13.12 19.76 17.78
C TRP A 67 -11.98 18.76 17.49
N LEU A 68 -12.25 17.77 16.63
CA LEU A 68 -11.23 16.80 16.23
C LEU A 68 -10.08 17.49 15.48
N GLY A 69 -10.41 18.35 14.49
CA GLY A 69 -9.42 19.09 13.70
C GLY A 69 -8.67 20.14 14.53
N LEU A 70 -9.35 20.82 15.46
CA LEU A 70 -8.73 21.74 16.39
C LEU A 70 -7.68 21.03 17.24
N GLY A 71 -8.02 19.87 17.81
CA GLY A 71 -7.09 19.07 18.60
C GLY A 71 -5.86 18.64 17.78
N GLU A 72 -6.04 18.24 16.52
CA GLU A 72 -4.91 17.89 15.64
C GLU A 72 -4.02 19.10 15.35
N ALA A 73 -4.60 20.27 15.04
CA ALA A 73 -3.85 21.50 14.80
C ALA A 73 -3.03 21.92 16.03
N LEU A 74 -3.65 21.87 17.21
CA LEU A 74 -2.97 22.19 18.49
C LEU A 74 -1.85 21.19 18.80
N PHE A 75 -2.06 19.91 18.53
CA PHE A 75 -1.05 18.87 18.72
C PHE A 75 0.17 19.04 17.81
N ARG A 76 -0.04 19.58 16.59
CA ARG A 76 1.05 19.96 15.67
C ARG A 76 1.81 21.20 16.11
N LEU A 77 1.18 22.03 16.95
CA LEU A 77 1.79 23.20 17.56
C LEU A 77 2.43 22.92 18.93
N ASP A 78 2.50 21.63 19.34
CA ASP A 78 3.00 21.18 20.64
C ASP A 78 2.19 21.74 21.85
N HIS A 79 0.91 22.07 21.61
CA HIS A 79 -0.07 22.47 22.65
C HIS A 79 -0.84 21.23 23.12
N ASP A 80 -0.13 20.26 23.74
CA ASP A 80 -0.65 18.92 24.02
C ASP A 80 -1.87 18.92 24.96
N ASP A 81 -1.90 19.77 25.99
CA ASP A 81 -3.02 19.88 26.95
C ASP A 81 -4.29 20.44 26.31
N GLU A 82 -4.14 21.46 25.45
CA GLU A 82 -5.27 22.02 24.71
C GLU A 82 -5.78 21.03 23.67
N ALA A 83 -4.90 20.31 22.99
CA ALA A 83 -5.24 19.26 22.04
C ALA A 83 -6.05 18.13 22.72
N LEU A 84 -5.58 17.67 23.88
CA LEU A 84 -6.28 16.66 24.69
C LEU A 84 -7.68 17.15 25.10
N SER A 85 -7.79 18.41 25.55
CA SER A 85 -9.06 19.03 25.91
C SER A 85 -10.03 19.10 24.73
N ALA A 86 -9.54 19.45 23.53
CA ALA A 86 -10.34 19.50 22.32
C ALA A 86 -10.87 18.12 21.92
N TRP A 87 -10.03 17.07 21.98
CA TRP A 87 -10.49 15.71 21.69
C TRP A 87 -11.47 15.18 22.74
N GLN A 88 -11.29 15.54 24.01
CA GLN A 88 -12.24 15.22 25.08
C GLN A 88 -13.60 15.91 24.85
N ALA A 89 -13.62 17.11 24.25
CA ALA A 89 -14.86 17.78 23.90
C ALA A 89 -15.70 16.98 22.91
N VAL A 90 -15.07 16.28 21.95
CA VAL A 90 -15.76 15.36 21.04
C VAL A 90 -16.51 14.26 21.80
N LEU A 91 -15.93 13.75 22.89
CA LEU A 91 -16.52 12.66 23.68
C LEU A 91 -17.74 13.08 24.49
N ARG A 92 -17.99 14.39 24.64
CA ARG A 92 -19.19 14.92 25.29
C ARG A 92 -20.39 15.05 24.35
N LEU A 93 -20.15 14.93 23.04
CA LEU A 93 -21.18 14.96 22.02
C LEU A 93 -21.84 13.59 21.88
N ARG A 94 -22.96 13.55 21.15
CA ARG A 94 -23.54 12.29 20.71
C ARG A 94 -22.50 11.54 19.86
N GLU A 95 -22.49 10.23 19.95
CA GLU A 95 -21.53 9.37 19.22
C GLU A 95 -21.64 9.57 17.70
N THR A 96 -20.52 9.88 17.08
CA THR A 96 -20.33 10.11 15.65
C THR A 96 -19.06 9.40 15.20
N PRO A 97 -18.75 9.33 13.89
CA PRO A 97 -17.46 8.82 13.42
C PRO A 97 -16.26 9.54 14.06
N SER A 98 -16.38 10.81 14.42
CA SER A 98 -15.34 11.58 15.12
C SER A 98 -15.03 11.03 16.51
N THR A 99 -15.96 10.35 17.18
CA THR A 99 -15.75 9.76 18.52
C THR A 99 -14.66 8.70 18.54
N TYR A 100 -14.64 7.82 17.52
CA TYR A 100 -13.58 6.82 17.37
C TYR A 100 -12.20 7.49 17.23
N MET A 101 -12.14 8.54 16.41
CA MET A 101 -10.90 9.27 16.14
C MET A 101 -10.40 10.01 17.37
N ALA A 102 -11.31 10.64 18.11
CA ALA A 102 -10.97 11.31 19.35
C ALA A 102 -10.31 10.34 20.35
N TRP A 103 -10.89 9.16 20.56
CA TRP A 103 -10.29 8.12 21.41
C TRP A 103 -8.91 7.69 20.94
N ARG A 104 -8.71 7.54 19.63
CA ARG A 104 -7.42 7.17 19.05
C ARG A 104 -6.36 8.26 19.26
N ASN A 105 -6.74 9.51 19.07
CA ASN A 105 -5.82 10.66 19.25
C ASN A 105 -5.48 10.89 20.72
N ILE A 106 -6.46 10.78 21.63
CA ILE A 106 -6.24 10.79 23.08
C ILE A 106 -5.25 9.70 23.49
N ALA A 107 -5.43 8.49 22.97
CA ALA A 107 -4.51 7.38 23.25
C ALA A 107 -3.08 7.69 22.75
N ALA A 108 -2.94 8.30 21.57
CA ALA A 108 -1.64 8.70 21.03
C ALA A 108 -0.98 9.80 21.87
N ALA A 109 -1.76 10.76 22.39
CA ALA A 109 -1.26 11.79 23.31
C ALA A 109 -0.75 11.17 24.61
N TYR A 110 -1.47 10.24 25.21
CA TYR A 110 -1.00 9.52 26.39
C TYR A 110 0.28 8.69 26.13
N VAL A 111 0.41 8.09 24.94
CA VAL A 111 1.68 7.43 24.56
C VAL A 111 2.84 8.43 24.52
N ARG A 112 2.61 9.63 23.97
CA ARG A 112 3.63 10.70 23.94
C ARG A 112 4.02 11.16 25.35
N ALA A 113 3.03 11.28 26.23
CA ALA A 113 3.25 11.66 27.64
C ALA A 113 3.91 10.55 28.47
N GLY A 114 3.95 9.30 27.99
CA GLY A 114 4.44 8.16 28.75
C GLY A 114 3.40 7.50 29.65
N ASP A 115 2.16 7.94 29.62
CA ASP A 115 1.03 7.43 30.40
C ASP A 115 0.43 6.18 29.77
N LEU A 116 1.25 5.10 29.73
CA LEU A 116 0.92 3.89 28.96
C LEU A 116 -0.35 3.18 29.42
N ARG A 117 -0.74 3.29 30.69
CA ARG A 117 -2.00 2.70 31.21
C ARG A 117 -3.22 3.43 30.67
N ASP A 118 -3.18 4.77 30.64
CA ASP A 118 -4.29 5.58 30.12
C ASP A 118 -4.36 5.49 28.60
N ALA A 119 -3.20 5.41 27.92
CA ALA A 119 -3.13 5.07 26.51
C ALA A 119 -3.80 3.72 26.19
N LEU A 120 -3.54 2.67 27.01
CA LEU A 120 -4.15 1.35 26.85
C LEU A 120 -5.66 1.42 27.00
N ASN A 121 -6.18 2.17 27.98
CA ASN A 121 -7.61 2.34 28.19
C ASN A 121 -8.26 3.11 27.03
N ALA A 122 -7.66 4.21 26.60
CA ALA A 122 -8.17 5.00 25.47
C ALA A 122 -8.15 4.20 24.16
N TYR A 123 -7.10 3.40 23.88
CA TYR A 123 -7.10 2.50 22.72
C TYR A 123 -8.14 1.38 22.82
N ARG A 124 -8.52 0.91 24.01
CA ARG A 124 -9.63 -0.03 24.17
C ARG A 124 -10.96 0.61 23.79
N GLU A 125 -11.18 1.89 24.15
CA GLU A 125 -12.37 2.63 23.73
C GLU A 125 -12.39 2.88 22.23
N ALA A 126 -11.24 3.23 21.64
CA ALA A 126 -11.09 3.33 20.19
C ALA A 126 -11.39 1.98 19.51
N ASP A 127 -10.88 0.86 20.07
CA ASP A 127 -11.08 -0.48 19.51
C ASP A 127 -12.55 -0.91 19.45
N ARG A 128 -13.36 -0.55 20.46
CA ARG A 128 -14.80 -0.87 20.46
C ARG A 128 -15.50 -0.24 19.26
N ARG A 129 -15.09 0.97 18.87
CA ARG A 129 -15.70 1.83 17.84
C ARG A 129 -15.01 1.75 16.48
N ALA A 130 -13.83 1.16 16.43
CA ALA A 130 -13.02 1.10 15.23
C ALA A 130 -13.74 0.41 14.08
N PRO A 131 -13.72 0.97 12.87
CA PRO A 131 -14.19 0.28 11.68
C PRO A 131 -13.36 -0.97 11.42
N ALA A 132 -13.94 -1.95 10.70
CA ALA A 132 -13.31 -3.26 10.48
C ALA A 132 -11.89 -3.14 9.88
N GLY A 133 -11.63 -2.13 9.04
CA GLY A 133 -10.33 -1.88 8.43
C GLY A 133 -9.25 -1.47 9.41
N ASP A 134 -9.61 -0.84 10.54
CA ASP A 134 -8.67 -0.28 11.51
C ASP A 134 -8.43 -1.21 12.71
N LYS A 135 -9.30 -2.23 12.88
CA LYS A 135 -9.24 -3.19 14.01
C LYS A 135 -7.87 -3.84 14.19
N ALA A 136 -7.18 -4.13 13.08
CA ALA A 136 -5.87 -4.77 13.14
C ALA A 136 -4.78 -3.84 13.66
N GLU A 137 -4.79 -2.59 13.20
CA GLU A 137 -3.83 -1.59 13.66
C GLU A 137 -4.04 -1.31 15.14
N ILE A 138 -5.29 -1.04 15.55
CA ILE A 138 -5.61 -0.81 16.95
C ILE A 138 -5.22 -2.01 17.83
N ALA A 139 -5.49 -3.24 17.37
CA ALA A 139 -5.06 -4.44 18.08
C ALA A 139 -3.52 -4.53 18.22
N SER A 140 -2.77 -4.12 17.19
CA SER A 140 -1.31 -4.06 17.26
C SER A 140 -0.84 -3.06 18.33
N ARG A 141 -1.44 -1.86 18.38
CA ARG A 141 -1.15 -0.83 19.41
C ARG A 141 -1.47 -1.34 20.81
N LEU A 142 -2.65 -1.95 20.99
CA LEU A 142 -3.05 -2.57 22.26
C LEU A 142 -2.09 -3.70 22.65
N GLY A 143 -1.61 -4.50 21.71
CA GLY A 143 -0.64 -5.56 21.97
C GLY A 143 0.69 -5.02 22.48
N TRP A 144 1.19 -3.96 21.87
CA TRP A 144 2.41 -3.29 22.31
C TRP A 144 2.23 -2.69 23.71
N LEU A 145 1.17 -1.90 23.93
CA LEU A 145 0.89 -1.28 25.24
C LEU A 145 0.70 -2.31 26.35
N ALA A 146 -0.02 -3.39 26.08
CA ALA A 146 -0.20 -4.45 27.07
C ALA A 146 1.14 -5.11 27.42
N LYS A 147 2.05 -5.29 26.45
CA LYS A 147 3.39 -5.81 26.69
C LYS A 147 4.21 -4.87 27.57
N GLU A 148 4.23 -3.57 27.25
CA GLU A 148 4.98 -2.55 28.00
C GLU A 148 4.44 -2.35 29.42
N THR A 149 3.13 -2.53 29.62
CA THR A 149 2.48 -2.46 30.96
C THR A 149 2.53 -3.77 31.74
N GLY A 150 3.19 -4.82 31.21
CA GLY A 150 3.42 -6.11 31.88
C GLY A 150 2.32 -7.14 31.70
N ASP A 151 1.22 -6.86 30.97
CA ASP A 151 0.14 -7.82 30.68
C ASP A 151 0.46 -8.63 29.42
N THR A 152 1.35 -9.60 29.58
CA THR A 152 1.80 -10.49 28.49
C THR A 152 0.68 -11.38 27.93
N GLY A 153 -0.33 -11.72 28.75
CA GLY A 153 -1.50 -12.52 28.34
C GLY A 153 -2.37 -11.75 27.34
N SER A 154 -2.74 -10.52 27.69
CA SER A 154 -3.50 -9.63 26.78
C SER A 154 -2.68 -9.24 25.55
N ALA A 155 -1.37 -8.99 25.70
CA ALA A 155 -0.49 -8.70 24.58
C ALA A 155 -0.53 -9.80 23.52
N ARG A 156 -0.42 -11.08 23.93
CA ARG A 156 -0.49 -12.23 23.02
C ARG A 156 -1.83 -12.28 22.27
N LYS A 157 -2.96 -12.04 22.96
CA LYS A 157 -4.30 -12.01 22.34
C LYS A 157 -4.44 -10.87 21.33
N TYR A 158 -4.00 -9.67 21.69
CA TYR A 158 -4.05 -8.51 20.79
C TYR A 158 -3.17 -8.71 19.56
N PHE A 159 -1.95 -9.23 19.71
CA PHE A 159 -1.08 -9.54 18.56
C PHE A 159 -1.65 -10.69 17.70
N ALA A 160 -2.32 -11.68 18.28
CA ALA A 160 -3.02 -12.70 17.50
C ALA A 160 -4.15 -12.09 16.68
N ARG A 161 -4.94 -11.17 17.27
CA ARG A 161 -6.03 -10.48 16.59
C ARG A 161 -5.52 -9.52 15.50
N SER A 162 -4.41 -8.82 15.73
CA SER A 162 -3.79 -7.96 14.72
C SER A 162 -3.30 -8.73 13.49
N ARG A 163 -2.84 -9.96 13.70
CA ARG A 163 -2.43 -10.88 12.62
C ARG A 163 -3.62 -11.50 11.88
N GLY A 164 -4.72 -11.75 12.59
CA GLY A 164 -5.91 -12.40 12.01
C GLY A 164 -6.74 -11.54 11.07
N SER A 165 -6.57 -10.21 11.09
CA SER A 165 -7.24 -9.29 10.16
C SER A 165 -6.34 -8.80 9.02
N GLY A 166 -5.03 -9.04 9.08
CA GLY A 166 -4.17 -9.03 7.92
C GLY A 166 -4.46 -10.29 7.10
N SER A 167 -4.74 -10.19 5.79
CA SER A 167 -4.73 -11.37 4.93
C SER A 167 -3.45 -12.13 5.25
N ALA A 168 -3.63 -13.39 5.65
CA ALA A 168 -2.48 -14.25 5.86
C ALA A 168 -1.59 -14.12 4.62
N ILE A 169 -0.28 -13.93 4.81
CA ILE A 169 0.70 -13.90 3.73
C ILE A 169 0.85 -15.36 3.28
N LEU A 170 -0.19 -15.86 2.63
CA LEU A 170 -0.28 -17.27 2.26
C LEU A 170 0.19 -17.49 0.84
N LEU A 171 -0.10 -16.54 -0.07
CA LEU A 171 0.18 -16.75 -1.48
C LEU A 171 1.68 -16.64 -1.79
N ALA A 172 2.39 -15.70 -1.18
CA ALA A 172 3.86 -15.60 -1.36
C ALA A 172 4.57 -16.87 -0.89
N TYR A 173 4.18 -17.38 0.28
CA TYR A 173 4.75 -18.63 0.79
C TYR A 173 4.28 -19.87 0.03
N ALA A 174 3.04 -19.88 -0.48
CA ALA A 174 2.54 -20.96 -1.32
C ALA A 174 3.31 -21.04 -2.66
N ILE A 175 3.53 -19.91 -3.33
CA ILE A 175 4.34 -19.85 -4.55
C ILE A 175 5.77 -20.28 -4.26
N LEU A 176 6.38 -19.80 -3.17
CA LEU A 176 7.72 -20.20 -2.75
C LEU A 176 7.81 -21.72 -2.55
N GLY A 177 6.88 -22.30 -1.76
CA GLY A 177 6.85 -23.73 -1.50
C GLY A 177 6.63 -24.56 -2.77
N ALA A 178 5.68 -24.16 -3.62
CA ALA A 178 5.44 -24.82 -4.90
C ALA A 178 6.68 -24.77 -5.80
N THR A 179 7.35 -23.62 -5.89
CA THR A 179 8.59 -23.46 -6.68
C THR A 179 9.72 -24.34 -6.15
N VAL A 180 9.91 -24.39 -4.83
CA VAL A 180 10.93 -25.25 -4.21
C VAL A 180 10.67 -26.72 -4.54
N ILE A 181 9.43 -27.21 -4.30
CA ILE A 181 9.07 -28.61 -4.56
C ILE A 181 9.24 -28.96 -6.04
N THR A 182 8.71 -28.13 -6.94
CA THR A 182 8.79 -28.36 -8.38
C THR A 182 10.24 -28.34 -8.87
N SER A 183 11.05 -27.35 -8.44
CA SER A 183 12.44 -27.24 -8.84
C SER A 183 13.30 -28.40 -8.32
N PHE A 184 13.09 -28.84 -7.08
CA PHE A 184 13.81 -29.97 -6.51
C PHE A 184 13.55 -31.25 -7.30
N TYR A 185 12.29 -31.52 -7.64
CA TYR A 185 11.94 -32.67 -8.48
C TYR A 185 12.51 -32.52 -9.90
N ALA A 186 12.35 -31.35 -10.50
CA ALA A 186 12.82 -31.07 -11.86
C ALA A 186 14.36 -31.17 -12.01
N LEU A 187 15.10 -30.93 -10.95
CA LEU A 187 16.57 -31.08 -10.91
C LEU A 187 17.02 -32.51 -10.63
N SER A 188 16.12 -33.44 -10.31
CA SER A 188 16.45 -34.87 -10.18
C SER A 188 16.57 -35.53 -11.55
N ASN A 189 17.18 -36.71 -11.60
CA ASN A 189 17.33 -37.48 -12.86
C ASN A 189 15.98 -37.79 -13.51
N ASP A 190 14.93 -38.03 -12.72
CA ASP A 190 13.58 -38.34 -13.18
C ASP A 190 12.79 -37.09 -13.57
N GLY A 191 13.25 -35.91 -13.17
CA GLY A 191 12.56 -34.63 -13.37
C GLY A 191 12.89 -33.90 -14.66
N THR A 192 13.83 -34.39 -15.47
CA THR A 192 14.29 -33.70 -16.69
C THR A 192 13.16 -33.38 -17.68
N ALA A 193 12.21 -34.28 -17.86
CA ALA A 193 11.05 -34.07 -18.72
C ALA A 193 10.16 -32.92 -18.22
N LEU A 194 9.94 -32.83 -16.90
CA LEU A 194 9.20 -31.73 -16.27
C LEU A 194 9.96 -30.41 -16.41
N TRP A 195 11.27 -30.43 -16.21
CA TRP A 195 12.13 -29.25 -16.38
C TRP A 195 11.99 -28.67 -17.78
N LEU A 196 12.12 -29.52 -18.83
CA LEU A 196 11.94 -29.10 -20.24
C LEU A 196 10.54 -28.65 -20.55
N ALA A 197 9.52 -29.30 -19.99
CA ALA A 197 8.12 -28.91 -20.17
C ALA A 197 7.79 -27.53 -19.59
N LEU A 198 8.39 -27.14 -18.46
CA LEU A 198 8.10 -25.88 -17.77
C LEU A 198 9.05 -24.76 -18.15
N ALA A 199 10.24 -25.05 -18.68
CA ALA A 199 11.21 -24.05 -19.12
C ALA A 199 10.66 -23.21 -20.27
N LEU A 200 11.14 -21.96 -20.38
CA LEU A 200 10.78 -21.06 -21.47
C LEU A 200 11.56 -21.44 -22.74
N ASP A 201 11.01 -22.37 -23.48
CA ASP A 201 11.43 -22.69 -24.82
C ASP A 201 10.77 -21.71 -25.82
N LYS A 202 11.59 -21.01 -26.61
CA LYS A 202 11.14 -19.96 -27.52
C LYS A 202 10.45 -20.52 -28.75
N GLN A 203 10.81 -21.72 -29.19
CA GLN A 203 10.15 -22.37 -30.31
C GLN A 203 8.78 -22.92 -29.91
N ALA A 204 8.70 -23.58 -28.76
CA ALA A 204 7.46 -24.04 -28.18
C ALA A 204 6.49 -22.87 -27.88
N LEU A 205 7.01 -21.75 -27.39
CA LEU A 205 6.22 -20.53 -27.16
C LEU A 205 5.66 -19.98 -28.50
N ALA A 206 6.48 -19.93 -29.57
CA ALA A 206 6.05 -19.52 -30.90
C ALA A 206 5.00 -20.48 -31.48
N ALA A 207 5.05 -21.75 -31.10
CA ALA A 207 4.05 -22.77 -31.47
C ALA A 207 2.76 -22.68 -30.61
N GLY A 208 2.66 -21.76 -29.67
CA GLY A 208 1.44 -21.48 -28.86
C GLY A 208 1.45 -22.03 -27.42
N GLU A 209 2.57 -22.53 -26.92
CA GLU A 209 2.67 -23.00 -25.54
C GLU A 209 2.81 -21.83 -24.56
N PHE A 210 1.80 -20.94 -24.51
CA PHE A 210 1.82 -19.68 -23.72
C PHE A 210 1.92 -19.86 -22.19
N TYR A 211 1.59 -21.05 -21.68
CA TYR A 211 1.77 -21.34 -20.25
C TYR A 211 3.24 -21.19 -19.80
N ARG A 212 4.20 -21.35 -20.74
CA ARG A 212 5.63 -21.19 -20.48
C ARG A 212 6.04 -19.77 -20.06
N LEU A 213 5.19 -18.77 -20.36
CA LEU A 213 5.40 -17.40 -19.88
C LEU A 213 5.43 -17.30 -18.36
N VAL A 214 4.74 -18.21 -17.68
CA VAL A 214 4.64 -18.23 -16.21
C VAL A 214 5.27 -19.48 -15.61
N SER A 215 5.12 -20.66 -16.22
CA SER A 215 5.65 -21.91 -15.66
C SER A 215 7.18 -21.92 -15.53
N VAL A 216 7.87 -21.12 -16.35
CA VAL A 216 9.32 -20.89 -16.27
C VAL A 216 9.80 -20.52 -14.86
N THR A 217 8.93 -19.88 -14.07
CA THR A 217 9.24 -19.47 -12.68
C THR A 217 9.34 -20.64 -11.70
N LEU A 218 8.81 -21.80 -12.08
CA LEU A 218 8.77 -23.00 -11.22
C LEU A 218 10.02 -23.87 -11.35
N VAL A 219 10.88 -23.64 -12.35
CA VAL A 219 12.09 -24.44 -12.60
C VAL A 219 13.34 -23.58 -12.62
N HIS A 220 14.46 -24.14 -12.19
CA HIS A 220 15.73 -23.42 -12.03
C HIS A 220 16.88 -24.21 -12.66
N ALA A 221 17.98 -23.53 -13.03
CA ALA A 221 19.14 -24.16 -13.66
C ALA A 221 19.95 -25.03 -12.68
N ASN A 222 19.97 -24.66 -11.41
CA ASN A 222 20.67 -25.38 -10.35
C ASN A 222 20.17 -24.91 -8.97
N ILE A 223 20.64 -25.58 -7.92
CA ILE A 223 20.23 -25.30 -6.53
C ILE A 223 20.63 -23.87 -6.07
N VAL A 224 21.79 -23.39 -6.47
CA VAL A 224 22.25 -22.03 -6.09
C VAL A 224 21.32 -20.98 -6.68
N HIS A 225 20.94 -21.14 -7.96
CA HIS A 225 19.98 -20.26 -8.63
C HIS A 225 18.60 -20.31 -7.95
N LEU A 226 18.11 -21.49 -7.58
CA LEU A 226 16.87 -21.65 -6.81
C LEU A 226 16.94 -20.92 -5.47
N LEU A 227 18.00 -21.13 -4.68
CA LEU A 227 18.15 -20.52 -3.36
C LEU A 227 18.14 -18.99 -3.41
N PHE A 228 18.86 -18.37 -4.37
CA PHE A 228 18.84 -16.92 -4.51
C PHE A 228 17.44 -16.40 -4.89
N ASN A 229 16.75 -17.04 -5.82
CA ASN A 229 15.39 -16.63 -6.20
C ASN A 229 14.41 -16.73 -5.02
N MET A 230 14.46 -17.85 -4.28
CA MET A 230 13.58 -18.07 -3.13
C MET A 230 13.91 -17.14 -1.97
N TYR A 231 15.17 -16.81 -1.75
CA TYR A 231 15.59 -15.82 -0.76
C TYR A 231 14.99 -14.44 -1.06
N PHE A 232 15.08 -13.96 -2.31
CA PHE A 232 14.49 -12.69 -2.68
C PHE A 232 12.97 -12.71 -2.67
N LEU A 233 12.33 -13.78 -3.12
CA LEU A 233 10.88 -13.94 -3.03
C LEU A 233 10.41 -13.96 -1.57
N TYR A 234 11.16 -14.62 -0.68
CA TYR A 234 10.88 -14.63 0.76
C TYR A 234 10.96 -13.23 1.38
N LEU A 235 11.91 -12.39 0.96
CA LEU A 235 12.05 -11.02 1.47
C LEU A 235 10.99 -10.07 0.91
N ILE A 236 10.72 -10.14 -0.39
CA ILE A 236 9.93 -9.13 -1.12
C ILE A 236 8.46 -9.53 -1.22
N GLY A 237 8.16 -10.81 -1.44
CA GLY A 237 6.80 -11.32 -1.63
C GLY A 237 5.85 -10.92 -0.50
N PRO A 238 6.19 -11.19 0.77
CA PRO A 238 5.37 -10.80 1.91
C PRO A 238 5.14 -9.28 2.04
N VAL A 239 6.09 -8.46 1.60
CA VAL A 239 5.96 -6.99 1.64
C VAL A 239 4.91 -6.55 0.61
N VAL A 240 5.01 -7.06 -0.61
CA VAL A 240 4.05 -6.75 -1.68
C VAL A 240 2.66 -7.31 -1.34
N GLU A 241 2.57 -8.58 -0.90
CA GLU A 241 1.29 -9.20 -0.54
C GLU A 241 0.58 -8.45 0.60
N ARG A 242 1.31 -7.96 1.60
CA ARG A 242 0.75 -7.12 2.66
C ARG A 242 0.21 -5.79 2.15
N ALA A 243 0.94 -5.13 1.26
CA ALA A 243 0.58 -3.79 0.78
C ALA A 243 -0.63 -3.81 -0.18
N TRP A 244 -0.73 -4.80 -1.05
CA TRP A 244 -1.79 -4.87 -2.08
C TRP A 244 -2.81 -5.99 -1.87
N GLY A 245 -2.53 -6.96 -1.02
CA GLY A 245 -3.32 -8.17 -0.84
C GLY A 245 -2.95 -9.27 -1.83
N ALA A 246 -3.42 -10.52 -1.53
CA ALA A 246 -3.06 -11.71 -2.29
C ALA A 246 -3.43 -11.64 -3.78
N ALA A 247 -4.60 -11.08 -4.12
CA ALA A 247 -5.05 -10.99 -5.50
C ALA A 247 -4.12 -10.13 -6.37
N TRP A 248 -3.76 -8.93 -5.91
CA TRP A 248 -2.82 -8.07 -6.62
C TRP A 248 -1.40 -8.62 -6.61
N PHE A 249 -0.95 -9.20 -5.50
CA PHE A 249 0.35 -9.87 -5.44
C PHE A 249 0.44 -10.97 -6.50
N GLY A 250 -0.57 -11.84 -6.60
CA GLY A 250 -0.63 -12.89 -7.62
C GLY A 250 -0.64 -12.32 -9.04
N ALA A 251 -1.44 -11.26 -9.28
CA ALA A 251 -1.47 -10.57 -10.56
C ALA A 251 -0.09 -9.97 -10.92
N PHE A 252 0.58 -9.29 -9.98
CA PHE A 252 1.92 -8.76 -10.21
C PHE A 252 2.93 -9.85 -10.54
N TYR A 253 2.93 -10.94 -9.78
CA TYR A 253 3.83 -12.07 -10.00
C TYR A 253 3.65 -12.66 -11.42
N VAL A 254 2.41 -12.94 -11.82
CA VAL A 254 2.09 -13.52 -13.11
C VAL A 254 2.38 -12.56 -14.27
N LEU A 255 1.96 -11.31 -14.16
CA LEU A 255 2.14 -10.32 -15.24
C LEU A 255 3.61 -9.95 -15.43
N THR A 256 4.38 -9.83 -14.36
CA THR A 256 5.80 -9.53 -14.47
C THR A 256 6.60 -10.73 -14.94
N ALA A 257 6.21 -11.97 -14.58
CA ALA A 257 6.75 -13.20 -15.17
C ALA A 257 6.49 -13.24 -16.69
N ALA A 258 5.25 -12.97 -17.11
CA ALA A 258 4.87 -12.97 -18.52
C ALA A 258 5.63 -11.90 -19.32
N ALA A 259 5.75 -10.69 -18.78
CA ALA A 259 6.52 -9.61 -19.41
C ALA A 259 8.02 -9.93 -19.51
N ALA A 260 8.59 -10.52 -18.46
CA ALA A 260 9.98 -10.99 -18.45
C ALA A 260 10.21 -12.05 -19.54
N SER A 261 9.35 -13.07 -19.58
CA SER A 261 9.40 -14.13 -20.57
C SER A 261 9.22 -13.60 -21.99
N THR A 262 8.34 -12.61 -22.20
CA THR A 262 8.15 -11.96 -23.50
C THR A 262 9.41 -11.16 -23.91
N ALA A 263 10.02 -10.42 -23.01
CA ALA A 263 11.27 -9.71 -23.31
C ALA A 263 12.40 -10.69 -23.66
N SER A 264 12.53 -11.79 -22.91
CA SER A 264 13.44 -12.88 -23.25
C SER A 264 13.14 -13.50 -24.62
N PHE A 265 11.88 -13.75 -24.92
CA PHE A 265 11.44 -14.28 -26.21
C PHE A 265 11.85 -13.40 -27.38
N LEU A 266 11.78 -12.08 -27.23
CA LEU A 266 12.14 -11.14 -28.30
C LEU A 266 13.66 -11.02 -28.51
N VAL A 267 14.46 -11.14 -27.46
CA VAL A 267 15.88 -10.77 -27.49
C VAL A 267 16.82 -11.98 -27.43
N SER A 268 16.45 -13.04 -26.69
CA SER A 268 17.32 -14.19 -26.47
C SER A 268 16.83 -15.42 -27.22
N PRO A 269 17.71 -16.13 -27.95
CA PRO A 269 17.36 -17.42 -28.56
C PRO A 269 17.43 -18.58 -27.56
N ASN A 270 18.09 -18.38 -26.43
CA ASN A 270 18.41 -19.43 -25.48
C ASN A 270 17.18 -19.82 -24.63
N LEU A 271 17.14 -21.09 -24.22
CA LEU A 271 16.18 -21.58 -23.25
C LEU A 271 16.40 -20.86 -21.90
N SER A 272 15.32 -20.42 -21.25
CA SER A 272 15.39 -19.69 -19.98
C SER A 272 14.61 -20.41 -18.88
N VAL A 273 15.08 -20.26 -17.64
CA VAL A 273 14.49 -20.80 -16.40
C VAL A 273 14.71 -19.87 -15.23
N GLY A 274 13.79 -19.89 -14.28
CA GLY A 274 13.92 -19.18 -13.01
C GLY A 274 12.82 -18.15 -12.73
N ALA A 275 12.58 -17.91 -11.46
CA ALA A 275 11.60 -16.93 -10.98
C ALA A 275 12.13 -15.47 -11.02
N SER A 276 13.39 -15.26 -11.40
CA SER A 276 14.08 -13.98 -11.27
C SER A 276 13.38 -12.84 -12.01
N GLY A 277 12.82 -13.07 -13.20
CA GLY A 277 12.05 -12.07 -13.93
C GLY A 277 10.83 -11.55 -13.15
N ALA A 278 10.07 -12.43 -12.52
CA ALA A 278 8.97 -12.07 -11.64
C ALA A 278 9.47 -11.33 -10.38
N VAL A 279 10.55 -11.80 -9.77
CA VAL A 279 11.15 -11.16 -8.58
C VAL A 279 11.62 -9.74 -8.90
N PHE A 280 12.32 -9.52 -10.03
CA PHE A 280 12.69 -8.18 -10.51
C PHE A 280 11.44 -7.31 -10.72
N GLY A 281 10.37 -7.90 -11.22
CA GLY A 281 9.08 -7.22 -11.36
C GLY A 281 8.51 -6.78 -10.02
N LEU A 282 8.47 -7.64 -9.00
CA LEU A 282 8.01 -7.28 -7.66
C LEU A 282 8.86 -6.17 -7.04
N VAL A 283 10.18 -6.17 -7.26
CA VAL A 283 11.07 -5.07 -6.87
C VAL A 283 10.71 -3.79 -7.60
N GLY A 284 10.46 -3.86 -8.91
CA GLY A 284 9.99 -2.72 -9.71
C GLY A 284 8.70 -2.11 -9.17
N VAL A 285 7.71 -2.94 -8.81
CA VAL A 285 6.46 -2.50 -8.16
C VAL A 285 6.76 -1.68 -6.90
N LEU A 286 7.62 -2.19 -6.01
CA LEU A 286 7.96 -1.49 -4.77
C LEU A 286 8.70 -0.18 -5.03
N ILE A 287 9.68 -0.16 -5.94
CA ILE A 287 10.44 1.05 -6.28
C ILE A 287 9.51 2.15 -6.80
N ALA A 288 8.63 1.85 -7.76
CA ALA A 288 7.72 2.83 -8.33
C ALA A 288 6.68 3.29 -7.32
N ALA A 289 6.04 2.36 -6.62
CA ALA A 289 4.98 2.66 -5.69
C ALA A 289 5.46 3.51 -4.49
N THR A 290 6.66 3.26 -3.97
CA THR A 290 7.22 4.08 -2.89
C THR A 290 7.57 5.51 -3.33
N ARG A 291 7.73 5.77 -4.62
CA ARG A 291 7.94 7.11 -5.18
C ARG A 291 6.63 7.85 -5.42
N VAL A 292 5.63 7.18 -5.98
CA VAL A 292 4.37 7.81 -6.42
C VAL A 292 3.31 7.78 -5.32
N HIS A 293 3.21 6.68 -4.56
CA HIS A 293 2.23 6.50 -3.50
C HIS A 293 2.86 6.76 -2.12
N HIS A 294 3.60 7.83 -2.00
CA HIS A 294 4.42 8.22 -0.85
C HIS A 294 3.74 8.08 0.53
N PRO A 295 2.46 8.46 0.69
CA PRO A 295 1.79 8.35 1.98
C PRO A 295 1.48 6.91 2.42
N ALA A 296 1.51 5.97 1.47
CA ALA A 296 1.16 4.57 1.72
C ALA A 296 2.31 3.76 2.39
N PHE A 297 3.52 4.30 2.40
CA PHE A 297 4.69 3.63 2.96
C PHE A 297 5.27 4.43 4.12
N ASP A 298 5.46 3.77 5.25
CA ASP A 298 6.14 4.34 6.40
C ASP A 298 7.64 4.59 6.12
N ARG A 299 8.33 5.22 7.10
CA ARG A 299 9.76 5.51 6.97
C ARG A 299 10.58 4.22 6.74
N GLN A 300 10.17 3.10 7.34
CA GLN A 300 10.85 1.80 7.22
C GLN A 300 10.66 1.19 5.83
N GLY A 301 9.44 1.21 5.29
CA GLY A 301 9.14 0.74 3.93
C GLY A 301 9.89 1.54 2.85
N ARG A 302 10.16 2.83 3.09
CA ARG A 302 10.95 3.66 2.17
C ARG A 302 12.46 3.43 2.29
N ALA A 303 12.95 3.11 3.48
CA ALA A 303 14.38 2.88 3.74
C ALA A 303 14.94 1.65 3.01
N ILE A 304 14.09 0.68 2.64
CA ILE A 304 14.52 -0.52 1.91
C ILE A 304 14.79 -0.25 0.41
N VAL A 305 14.22 0.83 -0.16
CA VAL A 305 14.31 1.09 -1.61
C VAL A 305 15.74 1.27 -2.13
N PRO A 306 16.62 2.05 -1.47
CA PRO A 306 18.01 2.16 -1.92
C PRO A 306 18.72 0.80 -1.96
N GLN A 307 18.46 -0.07 -0.99
CA GLN A 307 19.02 -1.43 -0.96
C GLN A 307 18.49 -2.27 -2.13
N LEU A 308 17.18 -2.20 -2.42
CA LEU A 308 16.59 -2.89 -3.56
C LEU A 308 17.19 -2.41 -4.89
N VAL A 309 17.36 -1.10 -5.07
CA VAL A 309 17.98 -0.53 -6.27
C VAL A 309 19.42 -1.02 -6.42
N THR A 310 20.20 -1.03 -5.33
CA THR A 310 21.57 -1.53 -5.34
C THR A 310 21.62 -3.01 -5.73
N ILE A 311 20.75 -3.84 -5.15
CA ILE A 311 20.67 -5.27 -5.46
C ILE A 311 20.31 -5.49 -6.94
N VAL A 312 19.32 -4.76 -7.47
CA VAL A 312 18.95 -4.81 -8.88
C VAL A 312 20.14 -4.45 -9.77
N ALA A 313 20.83 -3.34 -9.46
CA ALA A 313 21.98 -2.90 -10.25
C ALA A 313 23.10 -3.95 -10.26
N ILE A 314 23.47 -4.50 -9.08
CA ILE A 314 24.49 -5.55 -8.97
C ILE A 314 24.10 -6.78 -9.78
N ASN A 315 22.84 -7.25 -9.68
CA ASN A 315 22.39 -8.44 -10.39
C ASN A 315 22.36 -8.22 -11.92
N LEU A 316 21.97 -7.03 -12.39
CA LEU A 316 22.03 -6.72 -13.82
C LEU A 316 23.46 -6.69 -14.33
N VAL A 317 24.39 -6.04 -13.60
CA VAL A 317 25.82 -6.05 -13.97
C VAL A 317 26.37 -7.47 -14.00
N PHE A 318 26.05 -8.27 -12.96
CA PHE A 318 26.44 -9.68 -12.90
C PHE A 318 25.92 -10.47 -14.10
N GLY A 319 24.67 -10.23 -14.52
CA GLY A 319 24.08 -10.89 -15.67
C GLY A 319 24.67 -10.49 -17.03
N PHE A 320 25.40 -9.36 -17.14
CA PHE A 320 26.18 -9.05 -18.33
C PHE A 320 27.57 -9.74 -18.34
N VAL A 321 28.08 -10.09 -17.17
CA VAL A 321 29.41 -10.72 -17.01
C VAL A 321 29.32 -12.24 -17.03
N VAL A 322 28.26 -12.81 -16.46
CA VAL A 322 28.08 -14.26 -16.31
C VAL A 322 27.22 -14.81 -17.45
N ALA A 323 27.82 -15.71 -18.23
CA ALA A 323 27.11 -16.39 -19.29
C ALA A 323 25.93 -17.22 -18.76
N GLY A 324 24.82 -17.23 -19.49
CA GLY A 324 23.61 -17.98 -19.12
C GLY A 324 22.61 -17.23 -18.25
N VAL A 325 22.90 -16.00 -17.84
CA VAL A 325 21.92 -15.12 -17.17
C VAL A 325 21.09 -14.37 -18.23
N ASP A 326 19.77 -14.45 -18.09
CA ASP A 326 18.83 -13.82 -19.02
C ASP A 326 18.49 -12.39 -18.58
N ASN A 327 19.37 -11.44 -18.90
CA ASN A 327 19.15 -10.04 -18.58
C ASN A 327 17.95 -9.43 -19.30
N ALA A 328 17.54 -9.95 -20.47
CA ALA A 328 16.33 -9.48 -21.14
C ALA A 328 15.08 -9.78 -20.27
N ALA A 329 15.02 -10.97 -19.66
CA ALA A 329 13.97 -11.32 -18.72
C ALA A 329 14.00 -10.42 -17.48
N HIS A 330 15.17 -10.16 -16.90
CA HIS A 330 15.31 -9.28 -15.73
C HIS A 330 14.81 -7.86 -16.01
N ILE A 331 15.22 -7.28 -17.13
CA ILE A 331 14.81 -5.93 -17.53
C ILE A 331 13.32 -5.89 -17.85
N GLY A 332 12.81 -6.87 -18.61
CA GLY A 332 11.38 -6.96 -18.95
C GLY A 332 10.49 -7.04 -17.71
N GLY A 333 10.86 -7.86 -16.73
CA GLY A 333 10.16 -7.97 -15.45
C GLY A 333 10.22 -6.67 -14.66
N LEU A 334 11.41 -6.06 -14.52
CA LEU A 334 11.60 -4.79 -13.82
C LEU A 334 10.75 -3.66 -14.42
N VAL A 335 10.77 -3.49 -15.73
CA VAL A 335 10.00 -2.46 -16.44
C VAL A 335 8.50 -2.66 -16.24
N ALA A 336 8.01 -3.89 -16.39
CA ALA A 336 6.60 -4.21 -16.13
C ALA A 336 6.21 -3.94 -14.66
N GLY A 337 7.10 -4.26 -13.73
CA GLY A 337 6.89 -3.99 -12.31
C GLY A 337 6.87 -2.48 -11.99
N LEU A 338 7.79 -1.71 -12.54
CA LEU A 338 7.79 -0.24 -12.44
C LEU A 338 6.48 0.34 -12.98
N TRP A 339 6.03 -0.13 -14.16
CA TRP A 339 4.76 0.26 -14.74
C TRP A 339 3.58 -0.03 -13.80
N LEU A 340 3.45 -1.26 -13.32
CA LEU A 340 2.36 -1.65 -12.42
C LEU A 340 2.38 -0.86 -11.11
N GLY A 341 3.56 -0.63 -10.53
CA GLY A 341 3.73 0.16 -9.31
C GLY A 341 3.40 1.65 -9.46
N LEU A 342 3.50 2.20 -10.68
CA LEU A 342 3.06 3.57 -10.98
C LEU A 342 1.53 3.69 -10.97
N PHE A 343 0.82 2.71 -11.53
CA PHE A 343 -0.62 2.81 -11.77
C PHE A 343 -1.48 2.13 -10.70
N VAL A 344 -0.96 1.09 -10.02
CA VAL A 344 -1.73 0.33 -9.03
C VAL A 344 -1.35 0.79 -7.62
N ALA A 345 -2.19 1.62 -7.03
CA ALA A 345 -2.00 2.08 -5.66
C ALA A 345 -2.19 0.94 -4.64
N PRO A 346 -1.40 0.90 -3.54
CA PRO A 346 -1.60 -0.07 -2.47
C PRO A 346 -2.96 0.15 -1.79
N GLY A 347 -3.76 -0.92 -1.71
CA GLY A 347 -5.17 -0.83 -1.27
C GLY A 347 -5.39 -0.82 0.24
N ARG A 348 -4.35 -0.92 1.05
CA ARG A 348 -4.48 -1.17 2.49
C ARG A 348 -3.87 -0.13 3.42
N VAL A 349 -3.23 0.87 2.88
CA VAL A 349 -2.71 1.96 3.71
C VAL A 349 -3.60 3.18 3.51
N ARG A 350 -4.60 3.33 4.39
CA ARG A 350 -5.32 4.59 4.49
C ARG A 350 -4.35 5.64 5.00
N THR A 351 -4.16 6.67 4.22
CA THR A 351 -3.45 7.87 4.66
C THR A 351 -4.36 8.69 5.58
N MET A 352 -3.79 9.53 6.44
CA MET A 352 -4.56 10.52 7.19
C MET A 352 -5.44 11.37 6.25
N ARG A 353 -5.00 11.58 5.02
CA ARG A 353 -5.74 12.30 3.98
C ARG A 353 -7.04 11.58 3.55
N ASP A 354 -7.00 10.26 3.34
CA ASP A 354 -8.19 9.45 3.01
C ASP A 354 -9.21 9.47 4.14
N PHE A 355 -8.76 9.80 5.32
CA PHE A 355 -9.53 9.87 6.53
C PHE A 355 -10.31 11.20 6.63
N TRP A 356 -9.68 12.32 6.29
CA TRP A 356 -10.30 13.66 6.30
C TRP A 356 -11.25 13.87 5.12
N GLN A 357 -11.10 13.11 4.04
CA GLN A 357 -11.93 13.16 2.83
C GLN A 357 -13.05 12.11 2.84
N ALA A 358 -13.58 11.73 4.00
CA ALA A 358 -14.61 10.69 4.13
C ALA A 358 -15.89 10.95 3.30
N GLY A 359 -16.13 12.19 2.83
CA GLY A 359 -17.19 12.54 1.88
C GLY A 359 -16.81 12.34 0.40
N THR A 360 -15.52 12.41 0.05
CA THR A 360 -15.02 12.28 -1.34
C THR A 360 -14.20 11.01 -1.57
N GLY A 361 -13.89 10.27 -0.50
CA GLY A 361 -13.04 9.08 -0.53
C GLY A 361 -13.53 7.96 -1.45
N GLY A 362 -14.85 7.88 -1.68
CA GLY A 362 -15.44 6.91 -2.63
C GLY A 362 -15.06 7.19 -4.08
N GLU A 363 -15.05 8.44 -4.50
CA GLU A 363 -14.71 8.84 -5.89
C GLU A 363 -13.21 8.72 -6.16
N ILE A 364 -12.36 9.13 -5.20
CA ILE A 364 -10.90 9.05 -5.34
C ILE A 364 -10.43 7.60 -5.33
N ALA A 365 -10.98 6.76 -4.46
CA ALA A 365 -10.71 5.32 -4.45
C ALA A 365 -11.21 4.64 -5.73
N GLY A 366 -12.36 5.05 -6.27
CA GLY A 366 -12.89 4.59 -7.55
C GLY A 366 -11.97 4.97 -8.71
N ARG A 367 -11.54 6.22 -8.79
CA ARG A 367 -10.64 6.74 -9.82
C ARG A 367 -9.27 6.05 -9.78
N SER A 368 -8.70 5.83 -8.60
CA SER A 368 -7.43 5.10 -8.43
C SER A 368 -7.55 3.64 -8.90
N ARG A 369 -8.67 2.96 -8.62
CA ARG A 369 -8.92 1.59 -9.11
C ARG A 369 -9.05 1.54 -10.63
N VAL A 370 -9.76 2.48 -11.24
CA VAL A 370 -9.93 2.56 -12.70
C VAL A 370 -8.56 2.76 -13.38
N ILE A 371 -7.75 3.69 -12.87
CA ILE A 371 -6.39 3.94 -13.38
C ILE A 371 -5.53 2.68 -13.28
N GLY A 372 -5.58 1.96 -12.14
CA GLY A 372 -4.85 0.70 -11.94
C GLY A 372 -5.27 -0.39 -12.93
N ILE A 373 -6.58 -0.53 -13.15
CA ILE A 373 -7.12 -1.50 -14.13
C ILE A 373 -6.69 -1.12 -15.55
N LEU A 374 -6.80 0.14 -15.95
CA LEU A 374 -6.37 0.61 -17.27
C LEU A 374 -4.87 0.39 -17.50
N GLY A 375 -4.03 0.72 -16.52
CA GLY A 375 -2.59 0.45 -16.60
C GLY A 375 -2.27 -1.03 -16.75
N THR A 376 -3.02 -1.90 -16.06
CA THR A 376 -2.88 -3.36 -16.17
C THR A 376 -3.31 -3.86 -17.56
N VAL A 377 -4.44 -3.39 -18.08
CA VAL A 377 -4.95 -3.75 -19.42
C VAL A 377 -3.96 -3.33 -20.51
N LEU A 378 -3.38 -2.12 -20.40
CA LEU A 378 -2.36 -1.65 -21.35
C LEU A 378 -1.11 -2.54 -21.33
N LEU A 379 -0.66 -2.97 -20.15
CA LEU A 379 0.48 -3.89 -20.05
C LEU A 379 0.16 -5.24 -20.69
N VAL A 380 -1.01 -5.81 -20.43
CA VAL A 380 -1.44 -7.07 -21.05
C VAL A 380 -1.52 -6.93 -22.58
N GLY A 381 -2.07 -5.82 -23.07
CA GLY A 381 -2.10 -5.52 -24.51
C GLY A 381 -0.69 -5.41 -25.11
N ALA A 382 0.24 -4.76 -24.42
CA ALA A 382 1.64 -4.65 -24.84
C ALA A 382 2.33 -6.03 -24.91
N ILE A 383 2.13 -6.87 -23.90
CA ILE A 383 2.64 -8.25 -23.88
C ILE A 383 2.07 -9.05 -25.08
N ALA A 384 0.76 -8.99 -25.31
CA ALA A 384 0.13 -9.69 -26.41
C ALA A 384 0.64 -9.21 -27.79
N ALA A 385 0.74 -7.91 -27.99
CA ALA A 385 1.28 -7.33 -29.22
C ALA A 385 2.74 -7.76 -29.46
N ALA A 386 3.57 -7.75 -28.41
CA ALA A 386 4.96 -8.17 -28.49
C ALA A 386 5.10 -9.67 -28.82
N LEU A 387 4.24 -10.53 -28.27
CA LEU A 387 4.21 -11.96 -28.60
C LEU A 387 3.81 -12.22 -30.06
N ILE A 388 2.80 -11.51 -30.55
CA ILE A 388 2.37 -11.62 -31.97
C ILE A 388 3.50 -11.18 -32.90
N ALA A 389 4.12 -10.03 -32.64
CA ALA A 389 5.23 -9.53 -33.46
C ALA A 389 6.45 -10.45 -33.41
N GLY A 390 6.82 -10.95 -32.20
CA GLY A 390 7.94 -11.86 -32.01
C GLY A 390 7.68 -13.25 -32.64
N GLY A 391 6.44 -13.75 -32.58
CA GLY A 391 6.04 -15.00 -33.25
C GLY A 391 6.15 -14.89 -34.76
N ALA A 392 5.67 -13.81 -35.36
CA ALA A 392 5.80 -13.57 -36.80
C ALA A 392 7.27 -13.54 -37.27
N LEU A 393 8.16 -12.90 -36.48
CA LEU A 393 9.59 -12.84 -36.81
C LEU A 393 10.34 -14.17 -36.67
N ARG A 394 9.84 -15.11 -35.89
CA ARG A 394 10.49 -16.42 -35.67
C ARG A 394 9.97 -17.52 -36.58
N LEU A 395 8.83 -17.31 -37.24
CA LEU A 395 8.25 -18.23 -38.19
C LEU A 395 8.68 -17.94 -39.66
N THR A 396 9.30 -16.79 -39.90
CA THR A 396 10.02 -16.42 -41.15
C THR A 396 11.49 -16.78 -41.07
#